data_c0fe56c034aae7bc0f8fb2f58bcd3dda
#
_entry.id   c0fe56c034aae7bc0f8fb2f58bcd3dda
#
_cell.length_a   1.000
_cell.length_b   1.000
_cell.length_c   1.000
_cell.angle_alpha   90.00
_cell.angle_beta   90.00
_cell.angle_gamma   90.00
#
_symmetry.space_group_name_H-M   'P 1'
#
loop_
_entity.id
_entity.type
_entity.pdbx_description
1 polymer ?
#
loop_
_entity_poly.entity_id
_entity_poly.type
_entity_poly.pdbx_seq_one_letter_code
_entity_poly.pdbx_strand_id
1 'polypeptide(L)'
;HSVLKSHFKADKFDFDLFEKLPKYNSSQVIPEEALKSDAILYFINLPLSANDFLWLEKFPKNMPIWLVALTSNQIEAKNQIEDLKSQISSDFINKIITFDVNKSEITNIPFSLRKFFISSSKNIENTKKRLLKELHATWQSEIEGIRRMQLKGIQRKNQILVATTVFLSPIPSIDVMAMTVLNSLMIKEIKSIWGCNWSPEILDKVSKEILKTAIAQGVIEWSGQTLIGITKLH
;
A
#
# COMPACT_ATOMS: atom_id res chain seq x y z
N HIS A 1 -33.22 -0.52 -6.82
CA HIS A 1 -32.51 -0.17 -8.04
C HIS A 1 -33.28 0.89 -8.84
N SER A 2 -34.52 0.64 -9.22
CA SER A 2 -35.38 1.61 -9.94
C SER A 2 -35.59 2.92 -9.16
N VAL A 3 -35.81 2.83 -7.85
CA VAL A 3 -36.00 3.98 -6.95
C VAL A 3 -34.77 4.89 -6.92
N LEU A 4 -33.56 4.31 -6.86
CA LEU A 4 -32.33 5.10 -6.91
C LEU A 4 -32.18 5.81 -8.26
N LYS A 5 -32.44 5.09 -9.37
CA LYS A 5 -32.40 5.68 -10.72
C LYS A 5 -33.38 6.84 -10.88
N SER A 6 -34.62 6.68 -10.43
CA SER A 6 -35.63 7.75 -10.53
C SER A 6 -35.29 8.95 -9.66
N HIS A 7 -34.77 8.73 -8.45
CA HIS A 7 -34.47 9.78 -7.49
C HIS A 7 -33.27 10.65 -7.93
N PHE A 8 -32.27 10.06 -8.60
CA PHE A 8 -31.11 10.78 -9.08
C PHE A 8 -31.22 11.23 -10.54
N LYS A 9 -32.34 11.02 -11.23
CA LYS A 9 -32.49 11.23 -12.69
C LYS A 9 -31.32 10.59 -13.46
N ALA A 10 -31.07 9.36 -13.15
CA ALA A 10 -29.77 8.74 -13.35
C ALA A 10 -29.69 7.94 -14.65
N ASP A 11 -30.08 8.55 -15.78
CA ASP A 11 -29.80 7.97 -17.11
C ASP A 11 -28.28 7.87 -17.42
N LYS A 12 -27.47 8.48 -16.57
CA LYS A 12 -26.01 8.55 -16.74
C LYS A 12 -25.21 7.64 -15.79
N PHE A 13 -25.89 6.91 -14.89
CA PHE A 13 -25.20 6.06 -13.90
C PHE A 13 -25.60 4.61 -14.09
N ASP A 14 -24.59 3.76 -14.15
CA ASP A 14 -24.78 2.31 -14.04
C ASP A 14 -24.75 1.91 -12.57
N PHE A 15 -25.74 1.10 -12.18
CA PHE A 15 -25.84 0.54 -10.84
C PHE A 15 -25.73 -0.98 -10.94
N ASP A 16 -24.64 -1.50 -10.41
CA ASP A 16 -24.48 -2.93 -10.20
C ASP A 16 -25.00 -3.31 -8.82
N LEU A 17 -25.80 -4.37 -8.77
CA LEU A 17 -26.29 -4.91 -7.52
C LEU A 17 -25.48 -6.11 -7.12
N PHE A 18 -24.80 -6.01 -5.99
CA PHE A 18 -24.09 -7.13 -5.39
C PHE A 18 -24.97 -7.83 -4.36
N GLU A 19 -24.84 -9.12 -4.25
CA GLU A 19 -25.50 -9.90 -3.22
C GLU A 19 -25.00 -9.47 -1.83
N LYS A 20 -25.81 -9.77 -0.79
CA LYS A 20 -25.42 -9.52 0.59
C LYS A 20 -24.08 -10.21 0.88
N LEU A 21 -23.14 -9.44 1.40
CA LEU A 21 -21.86 -9.99 1.83
C LEU A 21 -22.07 -11.12 2.84
N PRO A 22 -21.33 -12.23 2.71
CA PRO A 22 -21.48 -13.38 3.60
C PRO A 22 -21.06 -13.02 5.03
N LYS A 23 -21.24 -13.96 5.96
CA LYS A 23 -20.73 -13.79 7.32
C LYS A 23 -19.22 -13.57 7.26
N TYR A 24 -18.76 -12.50 7.90
CA TYR A 24 -17.36 -12.09 7.83
C TYR A 24 -16.41 -13.22 8.25
N ASN A 25 -15.41 -13.46 7.42
CA ASN A 25 -14.25 -14.29 7.69
C ASN A 25 -13.00 -13.51 7.24
N SER A 26 -11.93 -13.59 8.02
CA SER A 26 -10.68 -12.87 7.77
C SER A 26 -10.05 -13.17 6.39
N SER A 27 -10.33 -14.35 5.82
CA SER A 27 -9.86 -14.77 4.49
C SER A 27 -10.69 -14.20 3.33
N GLN A 28 -11.88 -13.66 3.59
CA GLN A 28 -12.75 -13.15 2.55
C GLN A 28 -12.31 -11.77 2.09
N VAL A 29 -12.44 -11.53 0.79
CA VAL A 29 -12.09 -10.28 0.12
C VAL A 29 -13.36 -9.64 -0.43
N ILE A 30 -13.40 -8.31 -0.41
CA ILE A 30 -14.46 -7.55 -1.06
C ILE A 30 -14.41 -7.85 -2.57
N PRO A 31 -15.55 -8.07 -3.24
CA PRO A 31 -15.58 -8.28 -4.67
C PRO A 31 -14.80 -7.20 -5.44
N GLU A 32 -13.94 -7.61 -6.34
CA GLU A 32 -13.05 -6.70 -7.08
C GLU A 32 -13.85 -5.69 -7.90
N GLU A 33 -14.98 -6.10 -8.45
CA GLU A 33 -15.89 -5.25 -9.19
C GLU A 33 -16.44 -4.12 -8.32
N ALA A 34 -16.79 -4.41 -7.05
CA ALA A 34 -17.24 -3.40 -6.11
C ALA A 34 -16.13 -2.39 -5.81
N LEU A 35 -14.87 -2.84 -5.72
CA LEU A 35 -13.71 -1.95 -5.51
C LEU A 35 -13.42 -1.06 -6.72
N LYS A 36 -13.83 -1.45 -7.91
CA LYS A 36 -13.67 -0.66 -9.15
C LYS A 36 -14.77 0.40 -9.32
N SER A 37 -15.84 0.35 -8.53
CA SER A 37 -16.96 1.29 -8.60
C SER A 37 -16.56 2.71 -8.18
N ASP A 38 -17.23 3.72 -8.73
CA ASP A 38 -17.03 5.13 -8.36
C ASP A 38 -17.57 5.45 -6.95
N ALA A 39 -18.58 4.71 -6.52
CA ALA A 39 -19.17 4.79 -5.18
C ALA A 39 -19.83 3.47 -4.80
N ILE A 40 -19.90 3.22 -3.49
CA ILE A 40 -20.63 2.08 -2.94
C ILE A 40 -21.78 2.59 -2.08
N LEU A 41 -22.96 2.05 -2.32
CA LEU A 41 -24.10 2.17 -1.42
C LEU A 41 -24.23 0.87 -0.63
N TYR A 42 -23.84 0.91 0.64
CA TYR A 42 -23.85 -0.26 1.50
C TYR A 42 -25.14 -0.31 2.31
N PHE A 43 -25.99 -1.29 2.03
CA PHE A 43 -27.30 -1.44 2.69
C PHE A 43 -27.12 -2.12 4.04
N ILE A 44 -27.63 -1.50 5.08
CA ILE A 44 -27.57 -1.97 6.45
C ILE A 44 -28.98 -2.05 7.06
N ASN A 45 -29.17 -3.06 7.91
CA ASN A 45 -30.31 -3.14 8.80
C ASN A 45 -29.96 -2.45 10.12
N LEU A 46 -30.94 -1.84 10.76
CA LEU A 46 -30.78 -1.27 12.09
C LEU A 46 -31.36 -2.22 13.15
N PRO A 47 -30.68 -2.44 14.28
CA PRO A 47 -29.34 -1.97 14.64
C PRO A 47 -28.24 -2.60 13.79
N LEU A 48 -27.08 -1.93 13.68
CA LEU A 48 -25.95 -2.42 12.89
C LEU A 48 -25.41 -3.72 13.48
N SER A 49 -25.23 -4.73 12.62
CA SER A 49 -24.68 -6.01 13.05
C SER A 49 -23.17 -5.96 13.20
N ALA A 50 -22.62 -6.80 14.11
CA ALA A 50 -21.16 -6.95 14.24
C ALA A 50 -20.49 -7.36 12.91
N ASN A 51 -21.20 -8.12 12.08
CA ASN A 51 -20.74 -8.51 10.76
C ASN A 51 -20.57 -7.30 9.82
N ASP A 52 -21.51 -6.36 9.83
CA ASP A 52 -21.44 -5.16 9.02
C ASP A 52 -20.30 -4.25 9.47
N PHE A 53 -20.03 -4.15 10.78
CA PHE A 53 -18.88 -3.44 11.32
C PHE A 53 -17.56 -3.97 10.74
N LEU A 54 -17.36 -5.29 10.79
CA LEU A 54 -16.14 -5.92 10.31
C LEU A 54 -15.94 -5.70 8.79
N TRP A 55 -17.03 -5.70 8.02
CA TRP A 55 -16.97 -5.38 6.61
C TRP A 55 -16.63 -3.92 6.36
N LEU A 56 -17.22 -2.99 7.11
CA LEU A 56 -16.96 -1.56 6.97
C LEU A 56 -15.50 -1.20 7.25
N GLU A 57 -14.87 -1.86 8.23
CA GLU A 57 -13.45 -1.67 8.51
C GLU A 57 -12.51 -2.17 7.39
N LYS A 58 -12.98 -3.15 6.61
CA LYS A 58 -12.21 -3.75 5.54
C LYS A 58 -12.19 -2.92 4.25
N PHE A 59 -13.13 -2.02 4.08
CA PHE A 59 -13.16 -1.16 2.90
C PHE A 59 -11.99 -0.17 2.89
N PRO A 60 -11.40 0.10 1.69
CA PRO A 60 -10.36 1.11 1.57
C PRO A 60 -10.84 2.48 2.05
N LYS A 61 -10.08 3.15 2.90
CA LYS A 61 -10.42 4.46 3.49
C LYS A 61 -10.69 5.56 2.45
N ASN A 62 -10.09 5.43 1.28
CA ASN A 62 -10.24 6.38 0.17
C ASN A 62 -11.44 6.08 -0.74
N MET A 63 -12.21 5.02 -0.44
CA MET A 63 -13.39 4.65 -1.22
C MET A 63 -14.61 5.43 -0.78
N PRO A 64 -15.37 6.05 -1.71
CA PRO A 64 -16.62 6.71 -1.39
C PRO A 64 -17.71 5.68 -1.06
N ILE A 65 -18.04 5.54 0.23
CA ILE A 65 -19.06 4.61 0.72
C ILE A 65 -20.13 5.40 1.45
N TRP A 66 -21.38 5.12 1.15
CA TRP A 66 -22.54 5.63 1.87
C TRP A 66 -23.33 4.47 2.47
N LEU A 67 -23.77 4.64 3.70
CA LEU A 67 -24.58 3.66 4.39
C LEU A 67 -26.06 3.93 4.09
N VAL A 68 -26.76 2.93 3.58
CA VAL A 68 -28.21 3.00 3.35
C VAL A 68 -28.90 2.23 4.47
N ALA A 69 -29.38 2.94 5.48
CA ALA A 69 -30.10 2.37 6.59
C ALA A 69 -31.55 2.05 6.18
N LEU A 70 -31.88 0.75 6.21
CA LEU A 70 -33.23 0.27 5.94
C LEU A 70 -34.11 0.47 7.16
N THR A 71 -35.22 1.20 6.99
CA THR A 71 -36.13 1.54 8.08
C THR A 71 -37.57 1.20 7.71
N SER A 72 -38.33 0.70 8.67
CA SER A 72 -39.77 0.44 8.53
C SER A 72 -40.63 1.46 9.26
N ASN A 73 -40.06 2.21 10.23
CA ASN A 73 -40.73 3.20 11.03
C ASN A 73 -39.85 4.44 11.22
N GLN A 74 -40.31 5.60 10.79
CA GLN A 74 -39.53 6.84 10.81
C GLN A 74 -39.17 7.33 12.23
N ILE A 75 -40.01 7.06 13.21
CA ILE A 75 -39.80 7.51 14.60
C ILE A 75 -38.69 6.71 15.27
N GLU A 76 -38.75 5.40 15.15
CA GLU A 76 -37.69 4.51 15.65
C GLU A 76 -36.37 4.71 14.90
N ALA A 77 -36.46 4.95 13.59
CA ALA A 77 -35.30 5.17 12.73
C ALA A 77 -34.42 6.34 13.21
N LYS A 78 -35.02 7.39 13.75
CA LYS A 78 -34.27 8.57 14.22
C LYS A 78 -33.36 8.23 15.40
N ASN A 79 -33.90 7.51 16.38
CA ASN A 79 -33.13 7.09 17.56
C ASN A 79 -32.04 6.08 17.17
N GLN A 80 -32.39 5.09 16.34
CA GLN A 80 -31.45 4.07 15.87
C GLN A 80 -30.32 4.66 15.01
N ILE A 81 -30.56 5.73 14.27
CA ILE A 81 -29.53 6.44 13.50
C ILE A 81 -28.62 7.25 14.41
N GLU A 82 -29.12 7.83 15.48
CA GLU A 82 -28.29 8.50 16.48
C GLU A 82 -27.37 7.50 17.20
N ASP A 83 -27.92 6.35 17.57
CA ASP A 83 -27.15 5.24 18.15
C ASP A 83 -26.09 4.74 17.14
N LEU A 84 -26.46 4.58 15.86
CA LEU A 84 -25.54 4.20 14.81
C LEU A 84 -24.38 5.22 14.68
N LYS A 85 -24.69 6.52 14.70
CA LYS A 85 -23.65 7.57 14.61
C LYS A 85 -22.67 7.52 15.78
N SER A 86 -23.10 7.08 16.96
CA SER A 86 -22.20 6.93 18.11
C SER A 86 -21.25 5.74 17.99
N GLN A 87 -21.61 4.75 17.19
CA GLN A 87 -20.90 3.49 17.05
C GLN A 87 -19.95 3.44 15.85
N ILE A 88 -20.22 4.24 14.81
CA ILE A 88 -19.41 4.24 13.56
C ILE A 88 -18.34 5.32 13.57
N SER A 89 -17.33 5.13 12.73
CA SER A 89 -16.29 6.14 12.49
C SER A 89 -16.88 7.46 11.99
N SER A 90 -16.28 8.57 12.42
CA SER A 90 -16.63 9.94 11.98
C SER A 90 -16.70 10.09 10.45
N ASP A 91 -15.98 9.27 9.71
CA ASP A 91 -15.94 9.25 8.25
C ASP A 91 -17.29 8.88 7.62
N PHE A 92 -18.15 8.17 8.33
CA PHE A 92 -19.47 7.73 7.87
C PHE A 92 -20.62 8.57 8.37
N ILE A 93 -20.46 9.38 9.42
CA ILE A 93 -21.54 10.12 10.07
C ILE A 93 -22.34 10.96 9.07
N ASN A 94 -21.66 11.63 8.14
CA ASN A 94 -22.28 12.47 7.12
C ASN A 94 -22.62 11.72 5.81
N LYS A 95 -22.53 10.39 5.84
CA LYS A 95 -22.76 9.53 4.67
C LYS A 95 -23.86 8.51 4.90
N ILE A 96 -24.83 8.82 5.78
CA ILE A 96 -25.95 7.95 6.07
C ILE A 96 -27.16 8.40 5.25
N ILE A 97 -27.76 7.45 4.55
CA ILE A 97 -29.02 7.60 3.79
C ILE A 97 -30.06 6.73 4.48
N THR A 98 -31.27 7.25 4.62
CA THR A 98 -32.40 6.47 5.12
C THR A 98 -33.30 6.03 3.97
N PHE A 99 -33.65 4.75 3.96
CA PHE A 99 -34.57 4.17 3.00
C PHE A 99 -35.76 3.57 3.74
N ASP A 100 -36.94 4.13 3.54
CA ASP A 100 -38.21 3.61 4.08
C ASP A 100 -38.68 2.44 3.23
N VAL A 101 -38.63 1.24 3.78
CA VAL A 101 -38.98 -0.01 3.09
C VAL A 101 -40.46 -0.03 2.75
N ASN A 102 -41.34 0.51 3.62
CA ASN A 102 -42.80 0.49 3.44
C ASN A 102 -43.25 1.44 2.34
N LYS A 103 -42.61 2.60 2.24
CA LYS A 103 -42.91 3.60 1.21
C LYS A 103 -42.08 3.44 -0.05
N SER A 104 -41.06 2.62 -0.02
CA SER A 104 -40.05 2.50 -1.08
C SER A 104 -39.43 3.86 -1.44
N GLU A 105 -39.23 4.73 -0.46
CA GLU A 105 -38.71 6.08 -0.62
C GLU A 105 -37.41 6.30 0.14
N ILE A 106 -36.55 7.13 -0.45
CA ILE A 106 -35.39 7.66 0.24
C ILE A 106 -35.82 8.95 0.96
N THR A 107 -35.72 8.92 2.29
CA THR A 107 -36.20 10.04 3.11
C THR A 107 -35.10 11.06 3.44
N ASN A 108 -33.86 10.69 3.37
CA ASN A 108 -32.73 11.59 3.63
C ASN A 108 -31.57 11.31 2.68
N ILE A 109 -31.18 12.29 1.89
CA ILE A 109 -30.05 12.22 0.99
C ILE A 109 -28.99 13.20 1.48
N PRO A 110 -27.84 12.72 1.96
CA PRO A 110 -26.75 13.60 2.37
C PRO A 110 -26.29 14.52 1.23
N PHE A 111 -25.96 15.74 1.60
CA PHE A 111 -25.43 16.72 0.63
C PHE A 111 -24.16 16.21 -0.08
N SER A 112 -23.35 15.46 0.63
CA SER A 112 -22.13 14.83 0.08
C SER A 112 -22.43 13.87 -1.09
N LEU A 113 -23.50 13.08 -0.97
CA LEU A 113 -23.93 12.17 -2.05
C LEU A 113 -24.49 12.95 -3.24
N ARG A 114 -25.32 13.97 -3.00
CA ARG A 114 -25.80 14.86 -4.08
C ARG A 114 -24.64 15.51 -4.82
N LYS A 115 -23.66 16.04 -4.09
CA LYS A 115 -22.46 16.64 -4.67
C LYS A 115 -21.66 15.65 -5.47
N PHE A 116 -21.55 14.39 -4.99
CA PHE A 116 -20.90 13.31 -5.71
C PHE A 116 -21.55 13.07 -7.08
N PHE A 117 -22.87 12.92 -7.14
CA PHE A 117 -23.58 12.70 -8.41
C PHE A 117 -23.53 13.89 -9.34
N ILE A 118 -23.54 15.12 -8.83
CA ILE A 118 -23.46 16.35 -9.64
C ILE A 118 -22.07 16.51 -10.25
N SER A 119 -21.01 16.17 -9.53
CA SER A 119 -19.62 16.33 -9.95
C SER A 119 -19.03 15.04 -10.56
N SER A 120 -19.81 14.35 -11.39
CA SER A 120 -19.45 13.03 -11.94
C SER A 120 -18.08 12.99 -12.64
N SER A 121 -17.70 14.03 -13.40
CA SER A 121 -16.40 14.10 -14.08
C SER A 121 -15.22 14.06 -13.11
N LYS A 122 -15.32 14.80 -12.00
CA LYS A 122 -14.29 14.80 -10.94
C LYS A 122 -14.22 13.46 -10.22
N ASN A 123 -15.33 12.80 -10.07
CA ASN A 123 -15.40 11.48 -9.41
C ASN A 123 -14.77 10.40 -10.28
N ILE A 124 -15.01 10.42 -11.59
CA ILE A 124 -14.35 9.53 -12.55
C ILE A 124 -12.82 9.73 -12.50
N GLU A 125 -12.37 10.97 -12.45
CA GLU A 125 -10.94 11.26 -12.35
C GLU A 125 -10.34 10.73 -11.03
N ASN A 126 -11.03 10.89 -9.91
CA ASN A 126 -10.60 10.37 -8.62
C ASN A 126 -10.55 8.83 -8.62
N THR A 127 -11.54 8.15 -9.23
CA THR A 127 -11.54 6.70 -9.40
C THR A 127 -10.36 6.24 -10.26
N LYS A 128 -10.13 6.91 -11.39
CA LYS A 128 -8.96 6.63 -12.24
C LYS A 128 -7.65 6.76 -11.46
N LYS A 129 -7.47 7.84 -10.70
CA LYS A 129 -6.27 8.05 -9.87
C LYS A 129 -6.11 6.94 -8.82
N ARG A 130 -7.21 6.51 -8.19
CA ARG A 130 -7.19 5.40 -7.22
C ARG A 130 -6.74 4.10 -7.87
N LEU A 131 -7.37 3.71 -8.98
CA LEU A 131 -7.04 2.48 -9.70
C LEU A 131 -5.61 2.50 -10.26
N LEU A 132 -5.17 3.64 -10.81
CA LEU A 132 -3.80 3.81 -11.28
C LEU A 132 -2.79 3.70 -10.14
N LYS A 133 -3.10 4.21 -8.94
CA LYS A 133 -2.23 4.08 -7.78
C LYS A 133 -2.07 2.62 -7.34
N GLU A 134 -3.15 1.86 -7.33
CA GLU A 134 -3.11 0.43 -6.99
C GLU A 134 -2.33 -0.37 -8.04
N LEU A 135 -2.59 -0.11 -9.32
CA LEU A 135 -1.85 -0.73 -10.42
C LEU A 135 -0.35 -0.38 -10.36
N HIS A 136 -0.02 0.88 -10.09
CA HIS A 136 1.36 1.33 -9.95
C HIS A 136 2.06 0.64 -8.77
N ALA A 137 1.37 0.47 -7.63
CA ALA A 137 1.92 -0.24 -6.47
C ALA A 137 2.22 -1.72 -6.80
N THR A 138 1.33 -2.39 -7.52
CA THR A 138 1.53 -3.77 -7.99
C THR A 138 2.73 -3.86 -8.93
N TRP A 139 2.81 -3.00 -9.94
CA TRP A 139 3.93 -2.95 -10.87
C TRP A 139 5.26 -2.63 -10.18
N GLN A 140 5.26 -1.71 -9.22
CA GLN A 140 6.46 -1.45 -8.43
C GLN A 140 6.92 -2.69 -7.66
N SER A 141 6.00 -3.42 -7.05
CA SER A 141 6.33 -4.66 -6.33
C SER A 141 6.94 -5.73 -7.26
N GLU A 142 6.39 -5.90 -8.46
CA GLU A 142 6.92 -6.83 -9.46
C GLU A 142 8.30 -6.40 -9.97
N ILE A 143 8.46 -5.12 -10.30
CA ILE A 143 9.74 -4.56 -10.74
C ILE A 143 10.80 -4.72 -9.64
N GLU A 144 10.45 -4.45 -8.39
CA GLU A 144 11.35 -4.66 -7.25
C GLU A 144 11.72 -6.13 -7.07
N GLY A 145 10.80 -7.06 -7.30
CA GLY A 145 11.07 -8.49 -7.32
C GLY A 145 12.14 -8.87 -8.35
N ILE A 146 12.00 -8.38 -9.58
CA ILE A 146 12.97 -8.58 -10.68
C ILE A 146 14.33 -7.97 -10.32
N ARG A 147 14.33 -6.73 -9.85
CA ARG A 147 15.57 -6.02 -9.44
C ARG A 147 16.30 -6.77 -8.34
N ARG A 148 15.59 -7.29 -7.33
CA ARG A 148 16.19 -8.09 -6.26
C ARG A 148 16.82 -9.39 -6.77
N MET A 149 16.21 -10.05 -7.75
CA MET A 149 16.82 -11.24 -8.36
C MET A 149 18.11 -10.89 -9.10
N GLN A 150 18.13 -9.81 -9.88
CA GLN A 150 19.33 -9.31 -10.56
C GLN A 150 20.42 -8.92 -9.56
N LEU A 151 20.04 -8.25 -8.45
CA LEU A 151 20.97 -7.87 -7.38
C LEU A 151 21.67 -9.08 -6.75
N LYS A 152 20.92 -10.17 -6.49
CA LYS A 152 21.53 -11.43 -5.98
C LYS A 152 22.61 -11.96 -6.91
N GLY A 153 22.41 -11.87 -8.22
CA GLY A 153 23.42 -12.26 -9.22
C GLY A 153 24.68 -11.41 -9.10
N ILE A 154 24.54 -10.10 -9.01
CA ILE A 154 25.66 -9.15 -8.85
C ILE A 154 26.40 -9.39 -7.53
N GLN A 155 25.67 -9.55 -6.44
CA GLN A 155 26.26 -9.83 -5.12
C GLN A 155 27.07 -11.09 -5.14
N ARG A 156 26.53 -12.19 -5.71
CA ARG A 156 27.26 -13.47 -5.81
C ARG A 156 28.51 -13.35 -6.65
N LYS A 157 28.43 -12.68 -7.81
CA LYS A 157 29.58 -12.39 -8.67
C LYS A 157 30.66 -11.63 -7.90
N ASN A 158 30.27 -10.57 -7.19
CA ASN A 158 31.19 -9.74 -6.41
C ASN A 158 31.83 -10.52 -5.24
N GLN A 159 31.05 -11.31 -4.52
CA GLN A 159 31.57 -12.16 -3.44
C GLN A 159 32.64 -13.10 -3.95
N ILE A 160 32.46 -13.74 -5.12
CA ILE A 160 33.46 -14.62 -5.74
C ILE A 160 34.69 -13.81 -6.13
N LEU A 161 34.54 -12.63 -6.75
CA LEU A 161 35.65 -11.78 -7.13
C LEU A 161 36.46 -11.31 -5.91
N VAL A 162 35.82 -10.88 -4.84
CA VAL A 162 36.46 -10.48 -3.60
C VAL A 162 37.21 -11.66 -2.99
N ALA A 163 36.56 -12.83 -2.87
CA ALA A 163 37.19 -14.02 -2.33
C ALA A 163 38.43 -14.43 -3.12
N THR A 164 38.38 -14.43 -4.46
CA THR A 164 39.54 -14.75 -5.31
C THR A 164 40.65 -13.73 -5.18
N THR A 165 40.33 -12.44 -5.05
CA THR A 165 41.35 -11.39 -4.90
C THR A 165 42.08 -11.50 -3.58
N VAL A 166 41.36 -11.75 -2.48
CA VAL A 166 41.94 -11.95 -1.15
C VAL A 166 42.84 -13.21 -1.11
N PHE A 167 42.43 -14.27 -1.79
CA PHE A 167 43.23 -15.52 -1.85
C PHE A 167 44.54 -15.39 -2.65
N LEU A 168 44.56 -14.50 -3.64
CA LEU A 168 45.69 -14.32 -4.54
C LEU A 168 46.68 -13.26 -4.08
N SER A 169 46.31 -12.42 -3.13
CA SER A 169 47.13 -11.29 -2.69
C SER A 169 47.71 -11.53 -1.29
N PRO A 170 49.02 -11.74 -1.16
CA PRO A 170 49.67 -11.90 0.14
C PRO A 170 49.92 -10.57 0.87
N ILE A 171 49.50 -9.44 0.30
CA ILE A 171 49.80 -8.09 0.81
C ILE A 171 48.52 -7.42 1.29
N PRO A 172 48.31 -7.14 2.59
CA PRO A 172 47.07 -6.61 3.15
C PRO A 172 46.61 -5.27 2.55
N SER A 173 47.52 -4.43 2.09
CA SER A 173 47.18 -3.12 1.51
C SER A 173 46.56 -3.22 0.11
N ILE A 174 46.87 -4.27 -0.65
CA ILE A 174 46.32 -4.53 -1.98
C ILE A 174 44.87 -4.99 -1.87
N ASP A 175 44.50 -5.72 -0.83
CA ASP A 175 43.15 -6.20 -0.58
C ASP A 175 42.17 -5.05 -0.39
N VAL A 176 42.55 -4.02 0.36
CA VAL A 176 41.68 -2.84 0.60
C VAL A 176 41.45 -2.07 -0.69
N MET A 177 42.49 -1.89 -1.52
CA MET A 177 42.35 -1.21 -2.83
C MET A 177 41.48 -2.03 -3.79
N ALA A 178 41.70 -3.35 -3.86
CA ALA A 178 40.91 -4.23 -4.71
C ALA A 178 39.43 -4.26 -4.28
N MET A 179 39.15 -4.35 -2.98
CA MET A 179 37.80 -4.29 -2.44
C MET A 179 37.11 -2.97 -2.77
N THR A 180 37.82 -1.85 -2.73
CA THR A 180 37.28 -0.53 -3.06
C THR A 180 36.88 -0.44 -4.52
N VAL A 181 37.72 -0.94 -5.44
CA VAL A 181 37.43 -0.97 -6.88
C VAL A 181 36.24 -1.88 -7.16
N LEU A 182 36.23 -3.09 -6.60
CA LEU A 182 35.13 -4.05 -6.79
C LEU A 182 33.79 -3.52 -6.25
N ASN A 183 33.79 -2.90 -5.08
CA ASN A 183 32.60 -2.27 -4.53
C ASN A 183 32.11 -1.09 -5.39
N SER A 184 33.00 -0.29 -5.91
CA SER A 184 32.65 0.81 -6.82
C SER A 184 32.02 0.30 -8.14
N LEU A 185 32.54 -0.78 -8.70
CA LEU A 185 31.96 -1.45 -9.86
C LEU A 185 30.58 -2.03 -9.54
N MET A 186 30.43 -2.67 -8.39
CA MET A 186 29.13 -3.18 -7.92
C MET A 186 28.08 -2.07 -7.81
N ILE A 187 28.44 -0.92 -7.23
CA ILE A 187 27.53 0.22 -7.10
C ILE A 187 27.13 0.72 -8.50
N LYS A 188 28.06 0.74 -9.46
CA LYS A 188 27.76 1.14 -10.83
C LYS A 188 26.79 0.17 -11.51
N GLU A 189 26.95 -1.15 -11.29
CA GLU A 189 26.01 -2.16 -11.80
C GLU A 189 24.63 -2.01 -11.14
N ILE A 190 24.57 -1.80 -9.82
CA ILE A 190 23.33 -1.55 -9.07
C ILE A 190 22.62 -0.30 -9.60
N LYS A 191 23.33 0.81 -9.79
CA LYS A 191 22.80 2.04 -10.37
C LYS A 191 22.10 1.77 -11.71
N SER A 192 22.69 0.95 -12.56
CA SER A 192 22.12 0.58 -13.86
C SER A 192 20.78 -0.17 -13.72
N ILE A 193 20.68 -1.11 -12.77
CA ILE A 193 19.44 -1.88 -12.54
C ILE A 193 18.29 -0.99 -12.04
N TRP A 194 18.60 -0.03 -11.16
CA TRP A 194 17.58 0.87 -10.61
C TRP A 194 17.26 2.04 -11.53
N GLY A 195 18.02 2.25 -12.62
CA GLY A 195 17.85 3.40 -13.49
C GLY A 195 18.03 4.73 -12.77
N CYS A 196 18.81 4.75 -11.67
CA CYS A 196 19.00 5.93 -10.86
C CYS A 196 20.01 6.88 -11.52
N ASN A 197 19.64 8.13 -11.71
CA ASN A 197 20.53 9.20 -12.15
C ASN A 197 21.30 9.78 -10.96
N TRP A 198 22.15 8.96 -10.33
CA TRP A 198 23.03 9.49 -9.27
C TRP A 198 24.07 10.40 -9.87
N SER A 199 24.23 11.58 -9.27
CA SER A 199 25.30 12.48 -9.65
C SER A 199 26.67 11.89 -9.30
N PRO A 200 27.75 12.31 -9.98
CA PRO A 200 29.10 11.87 -9.65
C PRO A 200 29.48 12.09 -8.19
N GLU A 201 28.96 13.17 -7.59
CA GLU A 201 29.23 13.52 -6.18
C GLU A 201 28.59 12.50 -5.22
N ILE A 202 27.37 12.01 -5.51
CA ILE A 202 26.71 10.96 -4.71
C ILE A 202 27.51 9.67 -4.80
N LEU A 203 27.96 9.28 -5.99
CA LEU A 203 28.77 8.08 -6.18
C LEU A 203 30.09 8.16 -5.43
N ASP A 204 30.77 9.30 -5.47
CA ASP A 204 32.01 9.55 -4.75
C ASP A 204 31.80 9.47 -3.23
N LYS A 205 30.74 10.10 -2.72
CA LYS A 205 30.37 10.04 -1.30
C LYS A 205 30.11 8.63 -0.82
N VAL A 206 29.31 7.86 -1.55
CA VAL A 206 29.01 6.45 -1.20
C VAL A 206 30.27 5.59 -1.26
N SER A 207 31.11 5.75 -2.29
CA SER A 207 32.37 5.02 -2.42
C SER A 207 33.34 5.33 -1.25
N LYS A 208 33.43 6.58 -0.83
CA LYS A 208 34.24 7.01 0.32
C LYS A 208 33.73 6.43 1.65
N GLU A 209 32.43 6.39 1.85
CA GLU A 209 31.87 5.76 3.09
C GLU A 209 32.10 4.25 3.14
N ILE A 210 31.97 3.56 1.99
CA ILE A 210 32.31 2.14 1.90
C ILE A 210 33.80 1.90 2.19
N LEU A 211 34.66 2.74 1.64
CA LEU A 211 36.10 2.67 1.88
C LEU A 211 36.44 2.86 3.35
N LYS A 212 35.86 3.88 4.00
CA LYS A 212 36.04 4.10 5.44
C LYS A 212 35.62 2.89 6.28
N THR A 213 34.46 2.30 5.95
CA THR A 213 33.95 1.11 6.66
C THR A 213 34.87 -0.08 6.46
N ALA A 214 35.35 -0.32 5.23
CA ALA A 214 36.26 -1.40 4.92
C ALA A 214 37.62 -1.24 5.67
N ILE A 215 38.17 -0.03 5.71
CA ILE A 215 39.39 0.28 6.46
C ILE A 215 39.18 0.05 7.96
N ALA A 216 38.08 0.51 8.52
CA ALA A 216 37.75 0.33 9.93
C ALA A 216 37.62 -1.15 10.31
N GLN A 217 36.97 -1.97 9.47
CA GLN A 217 36.86 -3.41 9.67
C GLN A 217 38.22 -4.10 9.54
N GLY A 218 39.03 -3.78 8.51
CA GLY A 218 40.34 -4.32 8.32
C GLY A 218 41.31 -4.02 9.50
N VAL A 219 41.23 -2.81 10.07
CA VAL A 219 42.02 -2.46 11.27
C VAL A 219 41.57 -3.28 12.49
N ILE A 220 40.28 -3.49 12.67
CA ILE A 220 39.76 -4.30 13.79
C ILE A 220 40.16 -5.75 13.67
N GLU A 221 40.08 -6.36 12.49
CA GLU A 221 40.49 -7.75 12.26
C GLU A 221 41.99 -7.92 12.46
N TRP A 222 42.80 -6.99 11.95
CA TRP A 222 44.26 -7.04 12.12
C TRP A 222 44.67 -6.88 13.59
N SER A 223 44.08 -5.98 14.34
CA SER A 223 44.35 -5.80 15.78
C SER A 223 43.88 -7.02 16.59
N GLY A 224 42.73 -7.62 16.23
CA GLY A 224 42.23 -8.85 16.86
C GLY A 224 43.18 -10.07 16.65
N GLN A 225 43.67 -10.29 15.44
CA GLN A 225 44.61 -11.36 15.13
C GLN A 225 45.97 -11.17 15.81
N THR A 226 46.47 -9.96 15.91
CA THR A 226 47.71 -9.63 16.62
C THR A 226 47.59 -9.89 18.12
N LEU A 227 46.47 -9.56 18.73
CA LEU A 227 46.19 -9.84 20.15
C LEU A 227 46.11 -11.34 20.44
N ILE A 228 45.45 -12.13 19.58
CA ILE A 228 45.34 -13.57 19.70
C ILE A 228 46.72 -14.24 19.51
N GLY A 229 47.56 -13.71 18.63
CA GLY A 229 48.94 -14.17 18.44
C GLY A 229 49.81 -13.97 19.71
N ILE A 230 49.67 -12.85 20.38
CA ILE A 230 50.39 -12.51 21.62
C ILE A 230 49.92 -13.37 22.81
N THR A 231 48.61 -13.65 22.90
CA THR A 231 48.07 -14.49 23.99
C THR A 231 48.39 -15.98 23.85
N LYS A 232 48.79 -16.46 22.67
CA LYS A 232 49.25 -17.85 22.46
C LYS A 232 50.75 -18.07 22.71
N LEU A 233 51.52 -17.02 22.97
CA LEU A 233 52.95 -17.07 23.26
C LEU A 233 53.28 -17.05 24.78
N HIS A 234 52.28 -17.09 25.63
CA HIS A 234 52.33 -17.31 27.06
C HIS A 234 51.59 -18.60 27.43
#